data_364b0e9a0558698ff3937de528679ee8
#
_entry.id   364b0e9a0558698ff3937de528679ee8
#
_cell.length_a   1.000
_cell.length_b   1.000
_cell.length_c   1.000
_cell.angle_alpha   90.00
_cell.angle_beta   90.00
_cell.angle_gamma   90.00
#
_symmetry.space_group_name_H-M   'P 1'
#
loop_
_entity.id
_entity.type
_entity.pdbx_description
1 polymer ?
#
loop_
_entity_poly.entity_id
_entity_poly.type
_entity_poly.pdbx_seq_one_letter_code
_entity_poly.pdbx_strand_id
1 'polypeptide(L)'
;MSLNLKMRSSPAPWCCIKMFNRKVALHPDNTVVKSGKRIAMGEADALRVAAHAGIPVPAVHDAHMAPDGQVRIRMEHVQGQSLDTLWPEISVEQKKDIARQLRVIVEKMRSLAPPQDLISACDGNEIRDTRVHFTYHSPPCHDEQAFNEFLLSGLYEDTPSLVREALTRRLRTDHRIVFTHCDLTPRNILVQDGKIQGLVDWEDSGWYPEYWEYVKFFQWTADKDWKQYAEDIFPQLYHDELVEFMALSKWQNS
;
A
#
# COMPACT_ATOMS: atom_id res chain seq x y z
N MET A 1 15.36 -18.42 47.08
CA MET A 1 14.22 -18.74 46.23
C MET A 1 14.43 -18.01 44.90
N SER A 2 14.94 -18.71 43.88
CA SER A 2 15.25 -18.16 42.57
C SER A 2 14.04 -18.37 41.65
N LEU A 3 13.40 -17.31 41.26
CA LEU A 3 12.32 -17.33 40.25
C LEU A 3 12.96 -17.51 38.87
N ASN A 4 12.95 -18.73 38.37
CA ASN A 4 13.22 -19.07 36.96
C ASN A 4 12.04 -18.60 36.11
N LEU A 5 12.11 -17.41 35.56
CA LEU A 5 11.26 -17.00 34.43
C LEU A 5 11.72 -17.77 33.18
N LYS A 6 11.08 -18.92 32.92
CA LYS A 6 11.14 -19.56 31.61
C LYS A 6 10.53 -18.61 30.58
N MET A 7 11.38 -17.94 29.81
CA MET A 7 10.96 -17.38 28.54
C MET A 7 10.34 -18.49 27.71
N ARG A 8 9.02 -18.45 27.50
CA ARG A 8 8.37 -19.33 26.54
C ARG A 8 8.91 -18.95 25.17
N SER A 9 9.77 -19.79 24.61
CA SER A 9 10.16 -19.69 23.21
C SER A 9 8.89 -19.79 22.36
N SER A 10 8.60 -18.77 21.54
CA SER A 10 7.51 -18.88 20.58
C SER A 10 7.75 -20.09 19.68
N PRO A 11 6.70 -20.86 19.35
CA PRO A 11 6.84 -22.00 18.47
C PRO A 11 7.43 -21.57 17.12
N ALA A 12 8.20 -22.46 16.49
CA ALA A 12 8.79 -22.20 15.18
C ALA A 12 7.69 -22.00 14.13
N PRO A 13 7.88 -21.11 13.14
CA PRO A 13 6.89 -20.87 12.10
C PRO A 13 6.72 -22.09 11.18
N TRP A 14 5.49 -22.37 10.74
CA TRP A 14 5.16 -23.44 9.80
C TRP A 14 5.64 -23.13 8.38
N CYS A 15 5.54 -21.84 7.98
CA CYS A 15 6.01 -21.34 6.70
C CYS A 15 6.72 -20.00 6.92
N CYS A 16 7.79 -19.78 6.19
CA CYS A 16 8.55 -18.53 6.28
C CYS A 16 9.05 -18.11 4.91
N ILE A 17 8.57 -16.97 4.44
CA ILE A 17 9.05 -16.31 3.22
C ILE A 17 10.02 -15.22 3.62
N LYS A 18 11.23 -15.26 3.06
CA LYS A 18 12.25 -14.21 3.24
C LYS A 18 12.48 -13.53 1.91
N MET A 19 12.26 -12.23 1.86
CA MET A 19 12.53 -11.38 0.68
C MET A 19 13.09 -10.02 1.10
N PHE A 20 14.19 -9.60 0.49
CA PHE A 20 14.72 -8.23 0.61
C PHE A 20 14.76 -7.66 2.04
N ASN A 21 15.34 -8.40 3.01
CA ASN A 21 15.38 -8.02 4.44
C ASN A 21 13.99 -7.94 5.13
N ARG A 22 12.98 -8.60 4.56
CA ARG A 22 11.68 -8.84 5.18
C ARG A 22 11.49 -10.33 5.42
N LYS A 23 10.76 -10.65 6.45
CA LYS A 23 10.35 -12.01 6.81
C LYS A 23 8.86 -11.99 7.11
N VAL A 24 8.11 -12.84 6.42
CA VAL A 24 6.71 -13.13 6.73
C VAL A 24 6.63 -14.58 7.15
N ALA A 25 6.10 -14.85 8.33
CA ALA A 25 6.07 -16.17 8.92
C ALA A 25 4.69 -16.51 9.48
N LEU A 26 4.12 -17.64 9.03
CA LEU A 26 2.90 -18.21 9.60
C LEU A 26 3.27 -19.07 10.81
N HIS A 27 2.66 -18.80 11.95
CA HIS A 27 2.87 -19.50 13.21
C HIS A 27 1.78 -20.56 13.47
N PRO A 28 2.08 -21.56 14.32
CA PRO A 28 1.16 -22.65 14.66
C PRO A 28 -0.16 -22.21 15.31
N ASP A 29 -0.20 -21.02 15.87
CA ASP A 29 -1.38 -20.38 16.45
C ASP A 29 -2.24 -19.64 15.43
N ASN A 30 -2.00 -19.89 14.15
CA ASN A 30 -2.68 -19.25 13.03
C ASN A 30 -2.52 -17.73 13.00
N THR A 31 -1.38 -17.21 13.43
CA THR A 31 -1.02 -15.80 13.28
C THR A 31 0.13 -15.63 12.29
N VAL A 32 0.16 -14.49 11.61
CA VAL A 32 1.26 -14.09 10.74
C VAL A 32 2.12 -13.07 11.46
N VAL A 33 3.44 -13.24 11.39
CA VAL A 33 4.41 -12.24 11.88
C VAL A 33 5.20 -11.71 10.70
N LYS A 34 5.06 -10.42 10.42
CA LYS A 34 5.87 -9.66 9.47
C LYS A 34 6.96 -8.94 10.24
N SER A 35 8.23 -9.10 9.82
CA SER A 35 9.37 -8.52 10.53
C SER A 35 10.51 -8.19 9.59
N GLY A 36 11.33 -7.20 9.95
CA GLY A 36 12.52 -6.83 9.18
C GLY A 36 12.87 -5.34 9.32
N LYS A 37 14.04 -4.99 8.80
CA LYS A 37 14.53 -3.59 8.83
C LYS A 37 13.74 -2.64 7.93
N ARG A 38 13.02 -3.17 6.93
CA ARG A 38 12.21 -2.40 5.99
C ARG A 38 10.73 -2.31 6.38
N ILE A 39 10.36 -2.92 7.49
CA ILE A 39 8.99 -2.83 8.03
C ILE A 39 8.90 -1.56 8.88
N ALA A 40 7.87 -0.75 8.63
CA ALA A 40 7.56 0.46 9.38
C ALA A 40 6.37 0.23 10.31
N MET A 41 6.31 0.99 11.42
CA MET A 41 5.16 0.96 12.32
C MET A 41 3.89 1.49 11.62
N GLY A 42 4.04 2.41 10.67
CA GLY A 42 2.94 2.95 9.87
C GLY A 42 2.08 1.88 9.18
N GLU A 43 2.65 0.71 8.85
CA GLU A 43 1.85 -0.41 8.31
C GLU A 43 0.83 -0.95 9.35
N ALA A 44 1.22 -1.06 10.60
CA ALA A 44 0.30 -1.51 11.65
C ALA A 44 -0.80 -0.47 11.92
N ASP A 45 -0.47 0.81 11.83
CA ASP A 45 -1.44 1.89 12.00
C ASP A 45 -2.39 1.98 10.80
N ALA A 46 -1.90 1.76 9.58
CA ALA A 46 -2.73 1.65 8.38
C ALA A 46 -3.75 0.50 8.48
N LEU A 47 -3.31 -0.69 8.92
CA LEU A 47 -4.19 -1.82 9.16
C LEU A 47 -5.28 -1.49 10.20
N ARG A 48 -4.93 -0.77 11.28
CA ARG A 48 -5.90 -0.34 12.29
C ARG A 48 -6.91 0.67 11.74
N VAL A 49 -6.46 1.65 10.96
CA VAL A 49 -7.32 2.63 10.28
C VAL A 49 -8.28 1.90 9.33
N ALA A 50 -7.78 1.01 8.49
CA ALA A 50 -8.58 0.23 7.56
C ALA A 50 -9.62 -0.66 8.27
N ALA A 51 -9.21 -1.38 9.33
CA ALA A 51 -10.12 -2.21 10.14
C ALA A 51 -11.23 -1.38 10.79
N HIS A 52 -10.90 -0.20 11.33
CA HIS A 52 -11.88 0.71 11.93
C HIS A 52 -12.93 1.21 10.92
N ALA A 53 -12.51 1.39 9.67
CA ALA A 53 -13.39 1.77 8.56
C ALA A 53 -14.22 0.57 8.01
N GLY A 54 -14.06 -0.63 8.57
CA GLY A 54 -14.74 -1.84 8.08
C GLY A 54 -14.24 -2.29 6.71
N ILE A 55 -12.97 -2.02 6.39
CA ILE A 55 -12.27 -2.59 5.25
C ILE A 55 -11.75 -3.97 5.67
N PRO A 56 -11.90 -5.02 4.83
CA PRO A 56 -11.39 -6.34 5.16
C PRO A 56 -9.86 -6.34 5.15
N VAL A 57 -9.25 -6.47 6.31
CA VAL A 57 -7.79 -6.49 6.53
C VAL A 57 -7.43 -7.42 7.69
N PRO A 58 -6.20 -7.93 7.76
CA PRO A 58 -5.74 -8.66 8.94
C PRO A 58 -5.87 -7.84 10.22
N ALA A 59 -6.48 -8.40 11.26
CA ALA A 59 -6.50 -7.79 12.59
C ALA A 59 -5.07 -7.76 13.17
N VAL A 60 -4.61 -6.59 13.61
CA VAL A 60 -3.31 -6.41 14.28
C VAL A 60 -3.42 -6.84 15.75
N HIS A 61 -2.70 -7.88 16.12
CA HIS A 61 -2.63 -8.36 17.51
C HIS A 61 -1.58 -7.63 18.33
N ASP A 62 -0.41 -7.36 17.70
CA ASP A 62 0.71 -6.67 18.32
C ASP A 62 1.61 -6.03 17.27
N ALA A 63 2.20 -4.89 17.60
CA ALA A 63 3.21 -4.23 16.78
C ALA A 63 4.19 -3.47 17.67
N HIS A 64 5.50 -3.76 17.52
CA HIS A 64 6.53 -3.14 18.33
C HIS A 64 7.89 -3.12 17.63
N MET A 65 8.75 -2.22 18.10
CA MET A 65 10.18 -2.25 17.81
C MET A 65 10.85 -3.26 18.74
N ALA A 66 11.46 -4.30 18.16
CA ALA A 66 12.19 -5.30 18.91
C ALA A 66 13.58 -4.78 19.36
N PRO A 67 14.24 -5.43 20.36
CA PRO A 67 15.57 -5.02 20.84
C PRO A 67 16.67 -5.02 19.76
N ASP A 68 16.48 -5.79 18.68
CA ASP A 68 17.37 -5.85 17.52
C ASP A 68 17.15 -4.69 16.52
N GLY A 69 16.29 -3.72 16.85
CA GLY A 69 15.94 -2.58 16.03
C GLY A 69 15.04 -2.89 14.82
N GLN A 70 14.46 -4.10 14.78
CA GLN A 70 13.51 -4.47 13.74
C GLN A 70 12.07 -4.28 14.22
N VAL A 71 11.22 -3.75 13.36
CA VAL A 71 9.77 -3.74 13.62
C VAL A 71 9.23 -5.15 13.43
N ARG A 72 8.33 -5.55 14.32
CA ARG A 72 7.57 -6.80 14.27
C ARG A 72 6.08 -6.47 14.37
N ILE A 73 5.32 -6.96 13.39
CA ILE A 73 3.86 -6.84 13.36
C ILE A 73 3.30 -8.26 13.40
N ARG A 74 2.54 -8.58 14.44
CA ARG A 74 1.79 -9.83 14.56
C ARG A 74 0.34 -9.56 14.26
N MET A 75 -0.20 -10.31 13.30
CA MET A 75 -1.54 -10.09 12.79
C MET A 75 -2.26 -11.40 12.51
N GLU A 76 -3.53 -11.32 12.27
CA GLU A 76 -4.38 -12.41 11.83
C GLU A 76 -3.85 -13.03 10.52
N HIS A 77 -3.98 -14.35 10.40
CA HIS A 77 -3.84 -15.05 9.13
C HIS A 77 -5.17 -15.05 8.40
N VAL A 78 -5.35 -14.17 7.44
CA VAL A 78 -6.55 -14.12 6.59
C VAL A 78 -6.56 -15.33 5.67
N GLN A 79 -7.68 -16.08 5.67
CA GLN A 79 -7.87 -17.23 4.79
C GLN A 79 -8.21 -16.78 3.38
N GLY A 80 -7.82 -17.57 2.38
CA GLY A 80 -8.07 -17.31 0.98
C GLY A 80 -6.84 -17.50 0.11
N GLN A 81 -7.04 -17.40 -1.19
CA GLN A 81 -5.97 -17.42 -2.18
C GLN A 81 -5.72 -16.00 -2.69
N SER A 82 -4.48 -15.71 -3.02
CA SER A 82 -4.12 -14.45 -3.66
C SER A 82 -4.78 -14.35 -5.04
N LEU A 83 -5.36 -13.20 -5.33
CA LEU A 83 -6.13 -12.98 -6.56
C LEU A 83 -5.28 -13.12 -7.82
N ASP A 84 -3.98 -12.83 -7.79
CA ASP A 84 -3.08 -13.02 -8.94
C ASP A 84 -3.01 -14.50 -9.37
N THR A 85 -3.11 -15.43 -8.41
CA THR A 85 -3.18 -16.87 -8.68
C THR A 85 -4.53 -17.28 -9.27
N LEU A 86 -5.62 -16.65 -8.80
CA LEU A 86 -6.98 -16.97 -9.27
C LEU A 86 -7.35 -16.28 -10.58
N TRP A 87 -6.81 -15.09 -10.84
CA TRP A 87 -7.21 -14.20 -11.90
C TRP A 87 -7.24 -14.84 -13.31
N PRO A 88 -6.25 -15.68 -13.70
CA PRO A 88 -6.27 -16.35 -14.98
C PRO A 88 -7.39 -17.39 -15.15
N GLU A 89 -7.89 -17.95 -14.04
CA GLU A 89 -8.81 -19.08 -14.01
C GLU A 89 -10.28 -18.68 -13.86
N ILE A 90 -10.56 -17.45 -13.39
CA ILE A 90 -11.92 -16.98 -13.13
C ILE A 90 -12.57 -16.34 -14.34
N SER A 91 -13.90 -16.44 -14.45
CA SER A 91 -14.68 -15.89 -15.56
C SER A 91 -14.71 -14.35 -15.54
N VAL A 92 -15.09 -13.75 -16.67
CA VAL A 92 -15.27 -12.29 -16.80
C VAL A 92 -16.29 -11.76 -15.78
N GLU A 93 -17.37 -12.51 -15.53
CA GLU A 93 -18.40 -12.15 -14.54
C GLU A 93 -17.84 -12.14 -13.13
N GLN A 94 -17.02 -13.14 -12.79
CA GLN A 94 -16.35 -13.20 -11.49
C GLN A 94 -15.33 -12.05 -11.33
N LYS A 95 -14.56 -11.73 -12.39
CA LYS A 95 -13.66 -10.57 -12.41
C LYS A 95 -14.41 -9.26 -12.14
N LYS A 96 -15.54 -9.06 -12.82
CA LYS A 96 -16.41 -7.90 -12.60
C LYS A 96 -17.00 -7.86 -11.19
N ASP A 97 -17.34 -9.02 -10.61
CA ASP A 97 -17.83 -9.06 -9.23
C ASP A 97 -16.75 -8.66 -8.23
N ILE A 98 -15.52 -9.16 -8.39
CA ILE A 98 -14.38 -8.75 -7.59
C ILE A 98 -14.09 -7.24 -7.75
N ALA A 99 -14.11 -6.72 -8.99
CA ALA A 99 -13.92 -5.30 -9.24
C ALA A 99 -14.97 -4.44 -8.52
N ARG A 100 -16.25 -4.83 -8.52
CA ARG A 100 -17.31 -4.15 -7.76
C ARG A 100 -17.09 -4.21 -6.24
N GLN A 101 -16.60 -5.33 -5.71
CA GLN A 101 -16.25 -5.44 -4.29
C GLN A 101 -15.09 -4.48 -3.95
N LEU A 102 -14.07 -4.39 -4.82
CA LEU A 102 -12.98 -3.44 -4.66
C LEU A 102 -13.45 -1.98 -4.73
N ARG A 103 -14.39 -1.67 -5.63
CA ARG A 103 -15.00 -0.33 -5.68
C ARG A 103 -15.57 0.11 -4.33
N VAL A 104 -16.32 -0.76 -3.67
CA VAL A 104 -16.85 -0.47 -2.32
C VAL A 104 -15.72 -0.21 -1.32
N ILE A 105 -14.61 -0.95 -1.41
CA ILE A 105 -13.44 -0.75 -0.55
C ILE A 105 -12.77 0.59 -0.85
N VAL A 106 -12.55 0.92 -2.12
CA VAL A 106 -11.96 2.19 -2.55
C VAL A 106 -12.84 3.38 -2.12
N GLU A 107 -14.16 3.27 -2.25
CA GLU A 107 -15.10 4.29 -1.78
C GLU A 107 -15.01 4.49 -0.27
N LYS A 108 -14.87 3.42 0.52
CA LYS A 108 -14.64 3.51 1.97
C LYS A 108 -13.31 4.21 2.27
N MET A 109 -12.21 3.81 1.62
CA MET A 109 -10.92 4.47 1.81
C MET A 109 -11.02 5.98 1.54
N ARG A 110 -11.65 6.37 0.43
CA ARG A 110 -11.82 7.78 0.03
C ARG A 110 -12.78 8.58 0.91
N SER A 111 -13.61 7.92 1.70
CA SER A 111 -14.50 8.59 2.65
C SER A 111 -13.80 9.01 3.94
N LEU A 112 -12.59 8.49 4.20
CA LEU A 112 -11.81 8.83 5.38
C LEU A 112 -11.05 10.13 5.15
N ALA A 113 -11.08 11.00 6.13
CA ALA A 113 -10.28 12.21 6.18
C ALA A 113 -9.01 11.96 7.03
N PRO A 114 -7.87 12.60 6.69
CA PRO A 114 -6.67 12.50 7.49
C PRO A 114 -6.92 13.10 8.90
N PRO A 115 -6.30 12.53 9.94
CA PRO A 115 -6.42 13.07 11.31
C PRO A 115 -5.70 14.40 11.48
N GLN A 116 -4.80 14.74 10.57
CA GLN A 116 -4.08 16.00 10.45
C GLN A 116 -4.09 16.41 8.98
N ASP A 117 -4.01 17.70 8.69
CA ASP A 117 -3.91 18.20 7.31
C ASP A 117 -2.49 17.98 6.76
N LEU A 118 -2.09 16.71 6.69
CA LEU A 118 -0.76 16.28 6.23
C LEU A 118 -0.91 15.15 5.20
N ILE A 119 -0.02 15.15 4.23
CA ILE A 119 0.26 13.99 3.38
C ILE A 119 1.38 13.22 4.05
N SER A 120 1.10 12.00 4.53
CA SER A 120 2.02 11.23 5.37
C SER A 120 1.63 9.75 5.42
N ALA A 121 2.52 8.91 5.94
CA ALA A 121 2.14 7.58 6.42
C ALA A 121 1.10 7.66 7.54
N CYS A 122 0.44 6.54 7.87
CA CYS A 122 -0.64 6.53 8.86
C CYS A 122 -0.20 6.85 10.29
N ASP A 123 1.07 6.67 10.60
CA ASP A 123 1.69 7.06 11.89
C ASP A 123 2.14 8.53 11.93
N GLY A 124 1.83 9.32 10.89
CA GLY A 124 2.24 10.71 10.76
C GLY A 124 3.70 10.92 10.38
N ASN A 125 4.42 9.84 10.07
CA ASN A 125 5.83 9.88 9.68
C ASN A 125 6.02 9.96 8.16
N GLU A 126 7.23 9.58 7.71
CA GLU A 126 7.68 9.76 6.33
C GLU A 126 6.77 9.06 5.31
N ILE A 127 6.60 9.74 4.20
CA ILE A 127 6.01 9.20 2.98
C ILE A 127 6.94 8.16 2.38
N ARG A 128 6.36 7.07 1.88
CA ARG A 128 7.05 6.07 1.07
C ARG A 128 6.37 5.97 -0.30
N ASP A 129 7.17 6.08 -1.34
CA ASP A 129 6.74 5.81 -2.72
C ASP A 129 7.63 4.70 -3.29
N THR A 130 7.21 3.45 -3.09
CA THR A 130 7.92 2.30 -3.63
C THR A 130 7.58 2.13 -5.10
N ARG A 131 8.61 1.94 -5.93
CA ARG A 131 8.55 1.65 -7.36
C ARG A 131 9.28 0.34 -7.64
N VAL A 132 9.33 -0.09 -8.88
CA VAL A 132 9.86 -1.43 -9.24
C VAL A 132 11.25 -1.70 -8.63
N HIS A 133 12.16 -0.74 -8.68
CA HIS A 133 13.54 -0.91 -8.22
C HIS A 133 13.95 0.03 -7.09
N PHE A 134 13.17 1.09 -6.82
CA PHE A 134 13.52 2.14 -5.88
C PHE A 134 12.37 2.45 -4.94
N THR A 135 12.69 2.88 -3.73
CA THR A 135 11.73 3.48 -2.80
C THR A 135 12.18 4.90 -2.53
N TYR A 136 11.34 5.85 -2.85
CA TYR A 136 11.53 7.26 -2.53
C TYR A 136 10.94 7.55 -1.15
N HIS A 137 11.57 8.46 -0.44
CA HIS A 137 11.17 8.85 0.90
C HIS A 137 11.09 10.37 1.01
N SER A 138 10.11 10.86 1.76
CA SER A 138 9.97 12.27 2.09
C SER A 138 9.46 12.43 3.52
N PRO A 139 9.90 13.44 4.26
CA PRO A 139 9.15 13.89 5.44
C PRO A 139 7.68 14.13 5.09
N PRO A 140 6.76 14.17 6.07
CA PRO A 140 5.39 14.54 5.83
C PRO A 140 5.27 15.87 5.09
N CYS A 141 4.40 15.94 4.09
CA CYS A 141 4.14 17.15 3.32
C CYS A 141 2.92 17.88 3.90
N HIS A 142 3.04 19.19 4.09
CA HIS A 142 1.98 20.01 4.69
C HIS A 142 0.86 20.36 3.72
N ASP A 143 1.08 20.18 2.43
CA ASP A 143 0.10 20.37 1.37
C ASP A 143 0.50 19.58 0.10
N GLU A 144 -0.34 19.63 -0.91
CA GLU A 144 -0.11 18.95 -2.18
C GLU A 144 1.02 19.61 -3.00
N GLN A 145 1.29 20.91 -2.80
CA GLN A 145 2.43 21.58 -3.43
C GLN A 145 3.75 20.94 -2.95
N ALA A 146 3.91 20.75 -1.65
CA ALA A 146 5.08 20.08 -1.09
C ALA A 146 5.20 18.61 -1.55
N PHE A 147 4.07 17.91 -1.71
CA PHE A 147 4.05 16.57 -2.29
C PHE A 147 4.48 16.57 -3.76
N ASN A 148 4.05 17.54 -4.55
CA ASN A 148 4.49 17.72 -5.93
C ASN A 148 5.99 18.02 -6.02
N GLU A 149 6.54 18.81 -5.10
CA GLU A 149 7.98 19.06 -4.99
C GLU A 149 8.75 17.78 -4.67
N PHE A 150 8.21 16.94 -3.77
CA PHE A 150 8.76 15.61 -3.51
C PHE A 150 8.77 14.76 -4.79
N LEU A 151 7.69 14.70 -5.55
CA LEU A 151 7.65 13.96 -6.82
C LEU A 151 8.69 14.48 -7.82
N LEU A 152 8.83 15.80 -7.94
CA LEU A 152 9.80 16.44 -8.84
C LEU A 152 11.26 16.27 -8.38
N SER A 153 11.51 16.09 -7.09
CA SER A 153 12.85 15.88 -6.55
C SER A 153 13.50 14.57 -7.03
N GLY A 154 12.68 13.59 -7.42
CA GLY A 154 13.16 12.33 -8.00
C GLY A 154 13.60 12.41 -9.47
N LEU A 155 13.45 13.56 -10.14
CA LEU A 155 13.89 13.73 -11.54
C LEU A 155 15.40 13.64 -11.64
N TYR A 156 15.90 13.04 -12.72
CA TYR A 156 17.34 13.01 -13.01
C TYR A 156 17.93 14.42 -13.02
N GLU A 157 19.18 14.55 -12.58
CA GLU A 157 19.87 15.84 -12.54
C GLU A 157 20.00 16.47 -13.92
N ASP A 158 20.20 15.67 -14.97
CA ASP A 158 20.31 16.07 -16.36
C ASP A 158 18.96 16.26 -17.08
N THR A 159 17.83 16.17 -16.36
CA THR A 159 16.52 16.47 -16.94
C THR A 159 16.49 17.90 -17.48
N PRO A 160 16.20 18.10 -18.80
CA PRO A 160 16.20 19.42 -19.40
C PRO A 160 15.23 20.39 -18.66
N SER A 161 15.65 21.64 -18.49
CA SER A 161 14.85 22.65 -17.78
C SER A 161 13.44 22.82 -18.34
N LEU A 162 13.28 22.81 -19.66
CA LEU A 162 11.98 22.89 -20.33
C LEU A 162 11.07 21.69 -19.98
N VAL A 163 11.63 20.50 -19.81
CA VAL A 163 10.87 19.31 -19.38
C VAL A 163 10.44 19.47 -17.93
N ARG A 164 11.36 19.88 -17.06
CA ARG A 164 11.07 20.14 -15.64
C ARG A 164 9.97 21.21 -15.48
N GLU A 165 10.07 22.32 -16.19
CA GLU A 165 9.05 23.37 -16.18
C GLU A 165 7.69 22.86 -16.69
N ALA A 166 7.67 22.07 -17.77
CA ALA A 166 6.44 21.53 -18.33
C ALA A 166 5.75 20.58 -17.33
N LEU A 167 6.51 19.69 -16.66
CA LEU A 167 5.99 18.81 -15.62
C LEU A 167 5.45 19.60 -14.43
N THR A 168 6.21 20.58 -13.92
CA THR A 168 5.80 21.41 -12.78
C THR A 168 4.49 22.16 -13.04
N ARG A 169 4.29 22.71 -14.24
CA ARG A 169 3.09 23.49 -14.59
C ARG A 169 1.81 22.63 -14.67
N ARG A 170 1.95 21.32 -14.83
CA ARG A 170 0.81 20.42 -14.98
C ARG A 170 0.34 19.84 -13.66
N LEU A 171 1.21 19.74 -12.68
CA LEU A 171 0.86 19.18 -11.37
C LEU A 171 -0.13 20.11 -10.64
N ARG A 172 -1.31 19.61 -10.37
CA ARG A 172 -2.39 20.30 -9.63
C ARG A 172 -2.09 20.28 -8.13
N THR A 173 -2.83 21.11 -7.37
CA THR A 173 -2.67 21.27 -5.92
C THR A 173 -4.01 21.43 -5.21
N ASP A 174 -5.09 20.90 -5.79
CA ASP A 174 -6.48 21.10 -5.32
C ASP A 174 -7.23 19.78 -5.07
N HIS A 175 -6.50 18.65 -4.99
CA HIS A 175 -7.09 17.37 -4.67
C HIS A 175 -7.34 17.22 -3.16
N ARG A 176 -8.38 16.48 -2.83
CA ARG A 176 -8.61 16.06 -1.44
C ARG A 176 -7.54 15.04 -1.01
N ILE A 177 -7.16 15.11 0.25
CA ILE A 177 -6.30 14.10 0.86
C ILE A 177 -7.17 13.00 1.44
N VAL A 178 -6.88 11.76 1.07
CA VAL A 178 -7.68 10.59 1.42
C VAL A 178 -6.79 9.42 1.83
N PHE A 179 -7.37 8.44 2.49
CA PHE A 179 -6.68 7.20 2.81
C PHE A 179 -6.43 6.37 1.56
N THR A 180 -5.20 5.86 1.40
CA THR A 180 -4.69 5.21 0.19
C THR A 180 -3.85 4.00 0.55
N HIS A 181 -4.03 2.88 -0.17
CA HIS A 181 -3.25 1.64 0.01
C HIS A 181 -1.88 1.71 -0.69
N CYS A 182 -1.81 2.34 -1.85
CA CYS A 182 -0.64 2.51 -2.73
C CYS A 182 -0.15 1.26 -3.46
N ASP A 183 -0.67 0.07 -3.18
CA ASP A 183 -0.31 -1.18 -3.87
C ASP A 183 -1.54 -2.10 -4.05
N LEU A 184 -2.60 -1.55 -4.65
CA LEU A 184 -3.84 -2.29 -4.95
C LEU A 184 -3.62 -3.21 -6.16
N THR A 185 -2.85 -4.28 -5.94
CA THR A 185 -2.51 -5.29 -6.95
C THR A 185 -3.16 -6.63 -6.63
N PRO A 186 -3.39 -7.50 -7.63
CA PRO A 186 -4.01 -8.81 -7.38
C PRO A 186 -3.30 -9.66 -6.33
N ARG A 187 -1.98 -9.55 -6.21
CA ARG A 187 -1.20 -10.31 -5.21
C ARG A 187 -1.55 -9.95 -3.77
N ASN A 188 -2.03 -8.74 -3.54
CA ASN A 188 -2.35 -8.19 -2.21
C ASN A 188 -3.83 -8.34 -1.86
N ILE A 189 -4.62 -9.01 -2.70
CA ILE A 189 -6.05 -9.24 -2.52
C ILE A 189 -6.26 -10.73 -2.26
N LEU A 190 -6.74 -11.09 -1.07
CA LEU A 190 -7.06 -12.46 -0.71
C LEU A 190 -8.54 -12.73 -0.95
N VAL A 191 -8.82 -13.80 -1.67
CA VAL A 191 -10.19 -14.16 -2.10
C VAL A 191 -10.49 -15.61 -1.69
N GLN A 192 -11.69 -15.83 -1.17
CA GLN A 192 -12.25 -17.14 -0.92
C GLN A 192 -13.72 -17.16 -1.36
N ASP A 193 -14.13 -18.19 -2.11
CA ASP A 193 -15.48 -18.38 -2.62
C ASP A 193 -16.04 -17.13 -3.34
N GLY A 194 -15.21 -16.48 -4.16
CA GLY A 194 -15.57 -15.27 -4.91
C GLY A 194 -15.72 -14.00 -4.06
N LYS A 195 -15.34 -14.04 -2.77
CA LYS A 195 -15.41 -12.89 -1.87
C LYS A 195 -14.02 -12.46 -1.42
N ILE A 196 -13.79 -11.14 -1.40
CA ILE A 196 -12.58 -10.56 -0.85
C ILE A 196 -12.60 -10.75 0.67
N GLN A 197 -11.59 -11.48 1.17
CA GLN A 197 -11.39 -11.76 2.59
C GLN A 197 -10.46 -10.75 3.25
N GLY A 198 -9.52 -10.19 2.49
CA GLY A 198 -8.61 -9.20 3.03
C GLY A 198 -7.71 -8.56 1.99
N LEU A 199 -7.34 -7.31 2.27
CA LEU A 199 -6.23 -6.62 1.63
C LEU A 199 -5.02 -6.69 2.55
N VAL A 200 -3.84 -7.00 1.99
CA VAL A 200 -2.58 -7.15 2.72
C VAL A 200 -1.50 -6.25 2.12
N ASP A 201 -0.38 -6.12 2.83
CA ASP A 201 0.80 -5.33 2.43
C ASP A 201 0.53 -3.82 2.35
N TRP A 202 0.20 -3.24 3.49
CA TRP A 202 -0.12 -1.81 3.68
C TRP A 202 1.12 -0.95 3.98
N GLU A 203 2.31 -1.38 3.57
CA GLU A 203 3.57 -0.73 3.96
C GLU A 203 3.81 0.65 3.37
N ASP A 204 3.20 0.95 2.20
CA ASP A 204 3.30 2.25 1.52
C ASP A 204 2.03 3.10 1.72
N SER A 205 1.07 2.59 2.50
CA SER A 205 -0.22 3.24 2.71
C SER A 205 -0.11 4.49 3.57
N GLY A 206 -1.06 5.39 3.36
CA GLY A 206 -1.09 6.67 4.08
C GLY A 206 -2.21 7.57 3.59
N TRP A 207 -2.01 8.85 3.84
CA TRP A 207 -2.88 9.95 3.46
C TRP A 207 -2.26 10.66 2.26
N TYR A 208 -2.90 10.52 1.10
CA TYR A 208 -2.37 11.01 -0.18
C TYR A 208 -3.46 11.74 -0.98
N PRO A 209 -3.08 12.54 -2.00
CA PRO A 209 -4.05 13.10 -2.95
C PRO A 209 -4.92 12.00 -3.55
N GLU A 210 -6.21 12.26 -3.71
CA GLU A 210 -7.23 11.27 -4.09
C GLU A 210 -6.99 10.55 -5.43
N TYR A 211 -6.12 11.10 -6.27
CA TYR A 211 -5.70 10.42 -7.51
C TYR A 211 -4.63 9.36 -7.28
N TRP A 212 -3.93 9.36 -6.12
CA TRP A 212 -2.70 8.59 -5.91
C TRP A 212 -2.91 7.09 -6.04
N GLU A 213 -3.99 6.52 -5.46
CA GLU A 213 -4.31 5.09 -5.63
C GLU A 213 -4.51 4.71 -7.10
N TYR A 214 -5.16 5.60 -7.88
CA TYR A 214 -5.41 5.35 -9.29
C TYR A 214 -4.11 5.30 -10.11
N VAL A 215 -3.19 6.23 -9.92
CA VAL A 215 -1.92 6.23 -10.65
C VAL A 215 -1.03 5.06 -10.23
N LYS A 216 -1.01 4.71 -8.94
CA LYS A 216 -0.27 3.55 -8.41
C LYS A 216 -0.83 2.23 -8.94
N PHE A 217 -2.13 2.09 -9.10
CA PHE A 217 -2.76 0.92 -9.73
C PHE A 217 -2.20 0.63 -11.12
N PHE A 218 -1.93 1.65 -11.93
CA PHE A 218 -1.34 1.49 -13.25
C PHE A 218 0.16 1.28 -13.24
N GLN A 219 0.85 1.68 -12.17
CA GLN A 219 2.29 1.53 -12.04
C GLN A 219 2.71 0.08 -11.81
N TRP A 220 2.05 -0.63 -10.89
CA TRP A 220 2.57 -1.84 -10.28
C TRP A 220 2.44 -3.12 -11.11
N THR A 221 1.43 -3.28 -11.90
CA THR A 221 1.22 -4.55 -12.58
C THR A 221 1.41 -4.44 -14.09
N ALA A 222 2.12 -5.43 -14.67
CA ALA A 222 2.19 -5.60 -16.12
C ALA A 222 0.92 -6.25 -16.70
N ASP A 223 0.04 -6.79 -15.85
CA ASP A 223 -1.17 -7.47 -16.29
C ASP A 223 -2.17 -6.48 -16.91
N LYS A 224 -2.27 -6.55 -18.24
CA LYS A 224 -3.14 -5.68 -19.00
C LYS A 224 -4.61 -6.01 -18.80
N ASP A 225 -4.94 -7.26 -18.51
CA ASP A 225 -6.32 -7.68 -18.26
C ASP A 225 -6.81 -7.07 -16.95
N TRP A 226 -6.00 -7.13 -15.87
CA TRP A 226 -6.31 -6.46 -14.59
C TRP A 226 -6.61 -4.97 -14.77
N LYS A 227 -5.77 -4.26 -15.52
CA LYS A 227 -5.92 -2.82 -15.75
C LYS A 227 -7.20 -2.42 -16.50
N GLN A 228 -7.80 -3.34 -17.26
CA GLN A 228 -9.07 -3.08 -17.96
C GLN A 228 -10.26 -2.90 -17.00
N TYR A 229 -10.14 -3.37 -15.75
CA TYR A 229 -11.18 -3.24 -14.72
C TYR A 229 -11.08 -1.94 -13.90
N ALA A 230 -10.20 -1.01 -14.28
CA ALA A 230 -10.04 0.26 -13.56
C ALA A 230 -11.36 1.04 -13.46
N GLU A 231 -12.17 1.09 -14.52
CA GLU A 231 -13.49 1.76 -14.53
C GLU A 231 -14.50 1.08 -13.61
N ASP A 232 -14.39 -0.23 -13.41
CA ASP A 232 -15.24 -0.98 -12.48
C ASP A 232 -14.79 -0.79 -11.02
N ILE A 233 -13.48 -0.58 -10.78
CA ILE A 233 -12.88 -0.46 -9.44
C ILE A 233 -12.95 0.98 -8.91
N PHE A 234 -12.59 1.97 -9.74
CA PHE A 234 -12.47 3.35 -9.28
C PHE A 234 -13.76 4.15 -9.52
N PRO A 235 -14.31 4.82 -8.48
CA PRO A 235 -15.51 5.65 -8.63
C PRO A 235 -15.25 6.92 -9.45
N GLN A 236 -14.00 7.38 -9.50
CA GLN A 236 -13.52 8.51 -10.26
C GLN A 236 -12.20 8.15 -10.92
N LEU A 237 -12.04 8.53 -12.18
CA LEU A 237 -10.85 8.30 -12.99
C LEU A 237 -10.04 9.59 -13.08
N TYR A 238 -8.73 9.48 -12.96
CA TYR A 238 -7.79 10.61 -12.95
C TYR A 238 -6.86 10.49 -14.15
N HIS A 239 -7.43 10.70 -15.35
CA HIS A 239 -6.71 10.48 -16.62
C HIS A 239 -5.55 11.46 -16.82
N ASP A 240 -5.74 12.73 -16.45
CA ASP A 240 -4.70 13.75 -16.58
C ASP A 240 -3.53 13.43 -15.63
N GLU A 241 -3.83 13.17 -14.36
CA GLU A 241 -2.85 12.81 -13.33
C GLU A 241 -2.10 11.51 -13.68
N LEU A 242 -2.78 10.54 -14.30
CA LEU A 242 -2.14 9.32 -14.79
C LEU A 242 -1.12 9.63 -15.89
N VAL A 243 -1.49 10.45 -16.89
CA VAL A 243 -0.58 10.84 -17.99
C VAL A 243 0.60 11.63 -17.44
N GLU A 244 0.36 12.54 -16.50
CA GLU A 244 1.39 13.35 -15.85
C GLU A 244 2.37 12.49 -15.05
N PHE A 245 1.85 11.55 -14.27
CA PHE A 245 2.67 10.61 -13.50
C PHE A 245 3.49 9.70 -14.42
N MET A 246 2.91 9.19 -15.50
CA MET A 246 3.63 8.39 -16.50
C MET A 246 4.73 9.20 -17.20
N ALA A 247 4.47 10.47 -17.51
CA ALA A 247 5.47 11.35 -18.10
C ALA A 247 6.62 11.64 -17.14
N LEU A 248 6.30 11.92 -15.87
CA LEU A 248 7.26 12.16 -14.79
C LEU A 248 8.13 10.92 -14.55
N SER A 249 7.54 9.72 -14.52
CA SER A 249 8.24 8.46 -14.27
C SER A 249 9.31 8.13 -15.31
N LYS A 250 9.20 8.66 -16.54
CA LYS A 250 10.24 8.49 -17.57
C LYS A 250 11.54 9.22 -17.25
N TRP A 251 11.51 10.20 -16.38
CA TRP A 251 12.65 11.02 -15.98
C TRP A 251 13.10 10.72 -14.55
N GLN A 252 12.71 9.57 -14.01
CA GLN A 252 13.05 9.12 -12.66
C GLN A 252 13.51 7.66 -12.67
N ASN A 253 14.20 7.25 -11.61
CA ASN A 253 14.47 5.84 -11.38
C ASN A 253 13.16 5.09 -11.07
N SER A 254 12.93 3.98 -11.73
CA SER A 254 11.73 3.15 -11.61
C SER A 254 12.04 1.74 -11.10
#